data_84cc609676de57bc1fe33cafdb1430ee
#
_entry.id   84cc609676de57bc1fe33cafdb1430ee
#
_cell.length_a   1.000
_cell.length_b   1.000
_cell.length_c   1.000
_cell.angle_alpha   90.00
_cell.angle_beta   90.00
_cell.angle_gamma   90.00
#
_symmetry.space_group_name_H-M   'P 1'
#
loop_
_entity.id
_entity.type
_entity.pdbx_description
1 polymer ?
#
loop_
_entity_poly.entity_id
_entity_poly.type
_entity_poly.pdbx_seq_one_letter_code
_entity_poly.pdbx_strand_id
1 'polypeptide(L)'
;MEYKTKTDLILPFKEELIVSNGGRTPETNNHNRPVDKGPQNQIYAYDFRADNTGKEKTLKDYEVFGIDVIAPGKGRVIQVIDGSFDCEPGEFDRSVGVGNAVMIDHENGEFSFLCHLKHDSICVKVEDKIMQGEKIGQCGNTGNTSQPHIHYHLQNAPRLHKSEPLLAQFSEISVNGLVRKNYEPVRFELVSNVKK
;
A
#
# COMPACT_ATOMS: atom_id res chain seq x y z
N MET A 1 23.98 9.77 -3.19
CA MET A 1 22.97 10.07 -4.23
C MET A 1 21.60 9.70 -3.67
N GLU A 2 20.63 10.55 -3.85
CA GLU A 2 19.24 10.25 -3.42
C GLU A 2 18.65 9.16 -4.32
N TYR A 3 17.91 8.20 -3.72
CA TYR A 3 17.25 7.13 -4.47
C TYR A 3 16.19 7.72 -5.41
N LYS A 4 16.18 7.25 -6.64
CA LYS A 4 15.10 7.56 -7.61
C LYS A 4 14.43 6.26 -8.01
N THR A 5 13.11 6.23 -7.89
CA THR A 5 12.27 5.11 -8.35
C THR A 5 12.48 4.89 -9.85
N LYS A 6 12.73 3.65 -10.24
CA LYS A 6 12.97 3.26 -11.65
C LYS A 6 11.68 2.88 -12.35
N THR A 7 10.73 2.33 -11.60
CA THR A 7 9.42 1.94 -12.10
C THR A 7 8.54 3.17 -12.26
N ASP A 8 7.84 3.26 -13.39
CA ASP A 8 6.78 4.24 -13.59
C ASP A 8 5.59 3.87 -12.70
N LEU A 9 5.53 4.44 -11.49
CA LEU A 9 4.53 4.10 -10.49
C LEU A 9 3.32 5.04 -10.55
N ILE A 10 2.13 4.46 -10.45
CA ILE A 10 0.88 5.15 -10.12
C ILE A 10 0.43 4.78 -8.70
N LEU A 11 -0.51 5.54 -8.12
CA LEU A 11 -1.15 5.15 -6.86
C LEU A 11 -1.93 3.83 -7.04
N PRO A 12 -1.91 2.93 -6.04
CA PRO A 12 -2.50 1.59 -6.15
C PRO A 12 -4.04 1.55 -6.00
N PHE A 13 -4.73 2.63 -6.40
CA PHE A 13 -6.19 2.79 -6.35
C PHE A 13 -6.64 3.80 -7.41
N LYS A 14 -7.95 3.89 -7.65
CA LYS A 14 -8.54 4.83 -8.64
C LYS A 14 -9.24 6.03 -8.00
N GLU A 15 -9.60 5.92 -6.75
CA GLU A 15 -10.30 6.90 -5.94
C GLU A 15 -9.37 8.06 -5.57
N GLU A 16 -9.92 9.06 -4.89
CA GLU A 16 -9.14 10.08 -4.20
C GLU A 16 -9.08 9.72 -2.70
N LEU A 17 -7.87 9.55 -2.16
CA LEU A 17 -7.66 9.10 -0.79
C LEU A 17 -6.70 10.01 -0.03
N ILE A 18 -6.77 9.97 1.31
CA ILE A 18 -5.87 10.68 2.22
C ILE A 18 -4.68 9.78 2.55
N VAL A 19 -3.49 10.34 2.52
CA VAL A 19 -2.27 9.72 3.05
C VAL A 19 -2.32 9.78 4.58
N SER A 20 -2.55 8.65 5.24
CA SER A 20 -2.52 8.57 6.71
C SER A 20 -1.12 8.33 7.28
N ASN A 21 -0.27 7.65 6.53
CA ASN A 21 1.17 7.53 6.75
C ASN A 21 1.90 7.72 5.42
N GLY A 22 2.94 8.53 5.41
CA GLY A 22 3.77 8.81 4.24
C GLY A 22 4.81 9.88 4.59
N GLY A 23 5.84 9.99 3.78
CA GLY A 23 6.98 10.86 4.06
C GLY A 23 8.11 10.14 4.78
N ARG A 24 9.18 10.88 5.08
CA ARG A 24 10.48 10.35 5.50
C ARG A 24 10.79 10.50 7.00
N THR A 25 9.89 11.06 7.79
CA THR A 25 10.14 11.35 9.20
C THR A 25 9.10 10.69 10.12
N PRO A 26 9.44 10.42 11.39
CA PRO A 26 8.48 9.84 12.35
C PRO A 26 7.20 10.67 12.56
N GLU A 27 7.26 11.99 12.33
CA GLU A 27 6.12 12.89 12.48
C GLU A 27 5.08 12.68 11.36
N THR A 28 5.54 12.35 10.16
CA THR A 28 4.67 12.14 8.99
C THR A 28 4.39 10.67 8.72
N ASN A 29 5.23 9.75 9.23
CA ASN A 29 5.15 8.33 8.92
C ASN A 29 5.39 7.48 10.18
N ASN A 30 4.33 6.86 10.69
CA ASN A 30 4.43 5.98 11.85
C ASN A 30 5.27 4.72 11.61
N HIS A 31 5.46 4.31 10.35
CA HIS A 31 6.33 3.20 9.98
C HIS A 31 7.82 3.56 10.17
N ASN A 32 8.16 4.85 10.21
CA ASN A 32 9.52 5.35 10.43
C ASN A 32 9.80 5.66 11.91
N ARG A 33 9.23 4.89 12.82
CA ARG A 33 9.56 4.99 14.24
C ARG A 33 10.63 3.97 14.61
N PRO A 34 11.59 4.32 15.48
CA PRO A 34 12.51 3.34 16.05
C PRO A 34 11.71 2.24 16.72
N VAL A 35 11.82 1.02 16.22
CA VAL A 35 11.26 -0.17 16.86
C VAL A 35 12.42 -1.07 17.24
N ASP A 36 12.57 -1.38 18.51
CA ASP A 36 13.72 -2.11 19.04
C ASP A 36 13.90 -3.53 18.43
N LYS A 37 12.90 -4.06 17.73
CA LYS A 37 12.92 -5.44 17.21
C LYS A 37 12.06 -5.68 15.93
N GLY A 38 11.66 -4.65 15.21
CA GLY A 38 10.82 -4.80 14.00
C GLY A 38 11.61 -4.69 12.69
N PRO A 39 11.07 -5.23 11.58
CA PRO A 39 11.70 -5.06 10.27
C PRO A 39 11.68 -3.59 9.86
N GLN A 40 12.85 -3.06 9.51
CA GLN A 40 13.00 -1.67 9.04
C GLN A 40 12.62 -1.47 7.56
N ASN A 41 12.11 -2.53 6.91
CA ASN A 41 11.80 -2.50 5.48
C ASN A 41 10.54 -1.71 5.10
N GLN A 42 9.81 -1.18 6.07
CA GLN A 42 8.58 -0.41 5.87
C GLN A 42 8.70 1.07 6.25
N ILE A 43 9.88 1.56 6.58
CA ILE A 43 10.04 2.96 7.06
C ILE A 43 9.59 4.02 6.05
N TYR A 44 9.46 3.67 4.77
CA TYR A 44 8.93 4.52 3.70
C TYR A 44 7.59 4.03 3.15
N ALA A 45 6.87 3.18 3.91
CA ALA A 45 5.57 2.70 3.51
C ALA A 45 4.53 3.83 3.51
N TYR A 46 3.51 3.65 2.70
CA TYR A 46 2.34 4.50 2.63
C TYR A 46 1.12 3.75 3.12
N ASP A 47 0.27 4.44 3.88
CA ASP A 47 -1.09 4.01 4.18
C ASP A 47 -2.07 5.03 3.61
N PHE A 48 -3.00 4.57 2.78
CA PHE A 48 -4.03 5.39 2.15
C PHE A 48 -5.40 5.00 2.69
N ARG A 49 -6.21 5.98 3.04
CA ARG A 49 -7.56 5.78 3.56
C ARG A 49 -8.53 6.82 3.03
N ALA A 50 -9.83 6.55 3.13
CA ALA A 50 -10.85 7.58 2.95
C ALA A 50 -10.87 8.56 4.14
N ASP A 51 -11.55 9.68 3.96
CA ASP A 51 -11.77 10.63 5.06
C ASP A 51 -12.85 10.08 5.99
N ASN A 52 -12.39 9.49 7.10
CA ASN A 52 -13.27 8.89 8.08
C ASN A 52 -13.90 9.96 8.98
N THR A 53 -15.19 9.81 9.24
CA THR A 53 -15.95 10.77 10.08
C THR A 53 -15.72 10.56 11.58
N GLY A 54 -15.08 9.46 11.98
CA GLY A 54 -14.89 9.03 13.37
C GLY A 54 -16.14 8.37 13.97
N LYS A 55 -17.14 8.03 13.14
CA LYS A 55 -18.39 7.36 13.54
C LYS A 55 -18.46 5.91 13.06
N GLU A 56 -17.47 5.47 12.31
CA GLU A 56 -17.37 4.13 11.73
C GLU A 56 -17.30 3.09 12.86
N LYS A 57 -18.19 2.10 12.81
CA LYS A 57 -18.30 1.02 13.82
C LYS A 57 -18.03 -0.35 13.23
N THR A 58 -18.37 -0.53 11.96
CA THR A 58 -18.20 -1.78 11.23
C THR A 58 -17.38 -1.55 9.98
N LEU A 59 -16.82 -2.61 9.39
CA LEU A 59 -16.04 -2.52 8.16
C LEU A 59 -16.76 -1.80 7.04
N LYS A 60 -18.08 -1.99 6.93
CA LYS A 60 -18.91 -1.40 5.87
C LYS A 60 -19.08 0.12 5.98
N ASP A 61 -18.80 0.68 7.15
CA ASP A 61 -18.88 2.13 7.37
C ASP A 61 -17.65 2.85 6.82
N TYR A 62 -16.57 2.11 6.49
CA TYR A 62 -15.35 2.66 5.90
C TYR A 62 -15.46 2.69 4.37
N GLU A 63 -15.48 3.87 3.77
CA GLU A 63 -15.58 4.04 2.32
C GLU A 63 -14.44 3.36 1.55
N VAL A 64 -13.26 3.22 2.18
CA VAL A 64 -12.11 2.55 1.58
C VAL A 64 -12.24 1.03 1.59
N PHE A 65 -13.09 0.43 2.45
CA PHE A 65 -13.25 -1.00 2.53
C PHE A 65 -13.93 -1.56 1.27
N GLY A 66 -13.25 -2.47 0.60
CA GLY A 66 -13.75 -3.11 -0.62
C GLY A 66 -13.49 -2.34 -1.92
N ILE A 67 -12.85 -1.15 -1.88
CA ILE A 67 -12.41 -0.50 -3.12
C ILE A 67 -11.34 -1.35 -3.82
N ASP A 68 -11.23 -1.20 -5.14
CA ASP A 68 -10.26 -1.95 -5.92
C ASP A 68 -8.83 -1.51 -5.63
N VAL A 69 -7.97 -2.47 -5.31
CA VAL A 69 -6.52 -2.28 -5.28
C VAL A 69 -5.95 -2.70 -6.62
N ILE A 70 -5.17 -1.82 -7.23
CA ILE A 70 -4.62 -1.99 -8.57
C ILE A 70 -3.08 -2.05 -8.54
N ALA A 71 -2.50 -2.69 -9.55
CA ALA A 71 -1.05 -2.77 -9.70
C ALA A 71 -0.45 -1.38 -9.92
N PRO A 72 0.48 -0.92 -9.06
CA PRO A 72 1.08 0.41 -9.19
C PRO A 72 2.03 0.53 -10.38
N GLY A 73 2.55 -0.56 -10.87
CA GLY A 73 3.42 -0.66 -12.05
C GLY A 73 3.27 -2.02 -12.71
N LYS A 74 3.72 -2.13 -13.96
CA LYS A 74 3.81 -3.43 -14.64
C LYS A 74 4.82 -4.34 -13.95
N GLY A 75 4.61 -5.65 -14.02
CA GLY A 75 5.55 -6.61 -13.44
C GLY A 75 5.01 -8.04 -13.45
N ARG A 76 5.59 -8.85 -12.60
CA ARG A 76 5.21 -10.24 -12.36
C ARG A 76 4.82 -10.42 -10.89
N VAL A 77 3.70 -11.06 -10.64
CA VAL A 77 3.31 -11.46 -9.28
C VAL A 77 4.25 -12.57 -8.81
N ILE A 78 4.98 -12.34 -7.72
CA ILE A 78 5.97 -13.30 -7.20
C ILE A 78 5.56 -13.88 -5.85
N GLN A 79 4.60 -13.27 -5.17
CA GLN A 79 4.05 -13.77 -3.93
C GLN A 79 2.59 -13.39 -3.78
N VAL A 80 1.79 -14.32 -3.32
CA VAL A 80 0.40 -14.14 -2.86
C VAL A 80 0.30 -14.76 -1.47
N ILE A 81 -0.19 -13.98 -0.52
CA ILE A 81 -0.56 -14.43 0.82
C ILE A 81 -2.07 -14.23 0.91
N ASP A 82 -2.83 -15.26 1.20
CA ASP A 82 -4.29 -15.21 1.23
C ASP A 82 -4.85 -16.11 2.34
N GLY A 83 -6.17 -16.02 2.59
CA GLY A 83 -6.89 -16.86 3.55
C GLY A 83 -7.08 -16.24 4.93
N SER A 84 -6.54 -15.04 5.21
CA SER A 84 -6.84 -14.31 6.43
C SER A 84 -8.21 -13.65 6.34
N PHE A 85 -8.99 -13.70 7.43
CA PHE A 85 -10.28 -13.01 7.54
C PHE A 85 -10.07 -11.54 7.90
N ASP A 86 -10.99 -10.68 7.46
CA ASP A 86 -11.02 -9.28 7.88
C ASP A 86 -11.42 -9.19 9.36
N CYS A 87 -10.66 -8.44 10.15
CA CYS A 87 -10.98 -8.12 11.54
C CYS A 87 -11.96 -6.93 11.59
N GLU A 88 -12.83 -6.89 12.59
CA GLU A 88 -13.63 -5.68 12.85
C GLU A 88 -12.73 -4.50 13.28
N PRO A 89 -13.15 -3.25 13.03
CA PRO A 89 -12.36 -2.09 13.40
C PRO A 89 -11.96 -2.08 14.88
N GLY A 90 -10.65 -1.88 15.14
CA GLY A 90 -10.08 -1.95 16.49
C GLY A 90 -9.60 -3.34 16.91
N GLU A 91 -9.93 -4.39 16.17
CA GLU A 91 -9.38 -5.72 16.37
C GLU A 91 -8.14 -5.94 15.47
N PHE A 92 -7.27 -6.85 15.89
CA PHE A 92 -6.00 -7.11 15.20
C PHE A 92 -5.71 -8.61 15.18
N ASP A 93 -5.34 -9.15 14.04
CA ASP A 93 -4.66 -10.45 13.97
C ASP A 93 -3.16 -10.27 13.78
N ARG A 94 -2.44 -10.19 14.89
CA ARG A 94 -0.97 -10.04 14.87
C ARG A 94 -0.23 -11.31 14.47
N SER A 95 -0.92 -12.45 14.48
CA SER A 95 -0.29 -13.74 14.14
C SER A 95 0.02 -13.87 12.65
N VAL A 96 -0.76 -13.19 11.81
CA VAL A 96 -0.60 -13.18 10.34
C VAL A 96 0.03 -11.90 9.79
N GLY A 97 0.41 -10.96 10.68
CA GLY A 97 1.22 -9.78 10.34
C GLY A 97 0.63 -8.93 9.21
N VAL A 98 1.10 -9.13 7.98
CA VAL A 98 0.69 -8.36 6.79
C VAL A 98 -0.72 -8.71 6.27
N GLY A 99 -1.37 -9.76 6.84
CA GLY A 99 -2.65 -10.26 6.35
C GLY A 99 -2.56 -10.79 4.91
N ASN A 100 -3.65 -10.64 4.16
CA ASN A 100 -3.66 -10.98 2.74
C ASN A 100 -2.84 -9.94 1.96
N ALA A 101 -1.95 -10.42 1.08
CA ALA A 101 -0.99 -9.53 0.44
C ALA A 101 -0.54 -10.04 -0.93
N VAL A 102 -0.11 -9.12 -1.79
CA VAL A 102 0.47 -9.40 -3.09
C VAL A 102 1.81 -8.68 -3.24
N MET A 103 2.83 -9.38 -3.74
CA MET A 103 4.11 -8.80 -4.12
C MET A 103 4.31 -8.89 -5.62
N ILE A 104 4.72 -7.75 -6.22
CA ILE A 104 4.97 -7.60 -7.65
C ILE A 104 6.45 -7.28 -7.86
N ASP A 105 7.13 -8.09 -8.66
CA ASP A 105 8.49 -7.83 -9.16
C ASP A 105 8.40 -6.97 -10.43
N HIS A 106 8.97 -5.77 -10.41
CA HIS A 106 9.03 -4.88 -11.57
C HIS A 106 10.20 -5.19 -12.51
N GLU A 107 10.92 -6.30 -12.27
CA GLU A 107 12.02 -6.82 -13.11
C GLU A 107 13.21 -5.85 -13.27
N ASN A 108 13.37 -4.92 -12.32
CA ASN A 108 14.44 -3.90 -12.31
C ASN A 108 15.11 -3.73 -10.93
N GLY A 109 14.83 -4.68 -10.00
CA GLY A 109 15.29 -4.66 -8.61
C GLY A 109 14.40 -3.85 -7.69
N GLU A 110 13.18 -3.52 -8.11
CA GLU A 110 12.12 -2.91 -7.31
C GLU A 110 10.94 -3.87 -7.17
N PHE A 111 10.42 -3.98 -5.95
CA PHE A 111 9.32 -4.88 -5.60
C PHE A 111 8.25 -4.08 -4.86
N SER A 112 7.04 -4.03 -5.43
CA SER A 112 5.86 -3.46 -4.76
C SER A 112 5.20 -4.49 -3.88
N PHE A 113 4.85 -4.11 -2.66
CA PHE A 113 4.15 -4.94 -1.71
C PHE A 113 2.87 -4.25 -1.21
N LEU A 114 1.73 -4.90 -1.42
CA LEU A 114 0.39 -4.41 -1.07
C LEU A 114 -0.20 -5.36 -0.04
N CYS A 115 -0.62 -4.82 1.11
CA CYS A 115 -1.01 -5.60 2.28
C CYS A 115 -2.44 -5.30 2.73
N HIS A 116 -2.92 -6.08 3.69
CA HIS A 116 -4.22 -5.97 4.33
C HIS A 116 -5.40 -6.09 3.36
N LEU A 117 -5.19 -6.86 2.27
CA LEU A 117 -6.22 -7.07 1.25
C LEU A 117 -7.40 -7.84 1.85
N LYS A 118 -8.59 -7.55 1.35
CA LYS A 118 -9.85 -8.14 1.81
C LYS A 118 -9.87 -9.65 1.59
N HIS A 119 -10.45 -10.38 2.53
CA HIS A 119 -10.67 -11.82 2.42
C HIS A 119 -11.37 -12.18 1.09
N ASP A 120 -10.89 -13.23 0.42
CA ASP A 120 -11.42 -13.76 -0.85
C ASP A 120 -11.47 -12.72 -2.00
N SER A 121 -10.66 -11.65 -1.95
CA SER A 121 -10.67 -10.61 -2.99
C SER A 121 -9.50 -10.67 -3.95
N ILE A 122 -8.44 -11.40 -3.64
CA ILE A 122 -7.25 -11.47 -4.50
C ILE A 122 -7.63 -12.19 -5.80
N CYS A 123 -7.39 -11.56 -6.95
CA CYS A 123 -7.77 -12.06 -8.27
C CYS A 123 -6.57 -12.38 -9.17
N VAL A 124 -5.38 -12.41 -8.59
CA VAL A 124 -4.12 -12.75 -9.28
C VAL A 124 -3.43 -13.92 -8.58
N LYS A 125 -2.53 -14.60 -9.29
CA LYS A 125 -1.72 -15.70 -8.76
C LYS A 125 -0.24 -15.50 -9.06
N VAL A 126 0.60 -16.23 -8.35
CA VAL A 126 2.05 -16.25 -8.61
C VAL A 126 2.32 -16.60 -10.07
N GLU A 127 3.28 -15.94 -10.69
CA GLU A 127 3.69 -15.98 -12.10
C GLU A 127 2.79 -15.18 -13.06
N ASP A 128 1.67 -14.63 -12.64
CA ASP A 128 0.89 -13.75 -13.51
C ASP A 128 1.72 -12.51 -13.91
N LYS A 129 1.72 -12.20 -15.19
CA LYS A 129 2.20 -10.92 -15.71
C LYS A 129 1.07 -9.92 -15.60
N ILE A 130 1.36 -8.80 -14.96
CA ILE A 130 0.38 -7.79 -14.64
C ILE A 130 0.76 -6.45 -15.24
N MET A 131 -0.20 -5.75 -15.79
CA MET A 131 -0.01 -4.39 -16.30
C MET A 131 -0.34 -3.37 -15.22
N GLN A 132 0.26 -2.19 -15.33
CA GLN A 132 -0.09 -1.06 -14.48
C GLN A 132 -1.59 -0.75 -14.57
N GLY A 133 -2.24 -0.58 -13.41
CA GLY A 133 -3.68 -0.29 -13.33
C GLY A 133 -4.59 -1.52 -13.35
N GLU A 134 -4.08 -2.72 -13.56
CA GLU A 134 -4.86 -3.96 -13.44
C GLU A 134 -5.22 -4.23 -11.98
N LYS A 135 -6.46 -4.69 -11.75
CA LYS A 135 -6.95 -5.06 -10.44
C LYS A 135 -6.20 -6.29 -9.92
N ILE A 136 -5.80 -6.22 -8.64
CA ILE A 136 -5.14 -7.32 -7.94
C ILE A 136 -5.95 -7.87 -6.76
N GLY A 137 -6.86 -7.07 -6.22
CA GLY A 137 -7.71 -7.41 -5.08
C GLY A 137 -8.54 -6.22 -4.64
N GLN A 138 -8.98 -6.23 -3.39
CA GLN A 138 -9.73 -5.13 -2.76
C GLN A 138 -9.10 -4.75 -1.42
N CYS A 139 -9.28 -3.49 -1.01
CA CYS A 139 -8.88 -3.02 0.30
C CYS A 139 -9.69 -3.74 1.38
N GLY A 140 -9.00 -4.27 2.38
CA GLY A 140 -9.56 -4.99 3.51
C GLY A 140 -9.06 -4.47 4.84
N ASN A 141 -9.18 -5.34 5.86
CA ASN A 141 -8.68 -5.12 7.21
C ASN A 141 -8.09 -6.41 7.79
N THR A 142 -7.31 -7.14 6.99
CA THR A 142 -6.72 -8.43 7.38
C THR A 142 -5.34 -8.23 8.03
N GLY A 143 -5.04 -9.00 9.08
CA GLY A 143 -3.74 -8.96 9.74
C GLY A 143 -3.58 -7.90 10.82
N ASN A 144 -2.38 -7.35 10.98
CA ASN A 144 -2.05 -6.37 12.03
C ASN A 144 -2.43 -4.95 11.60
N THR A 145 -3.71 -4.69 11.48
CA THR A 145 -4.29 -3.40 11.10
C THR A 145 -5.47 -3.08 11.98
N SER A 146 -5.67 -1.81 12.36
CA SER A 146 -6.75 -1.37 13.24
C SER A 146 -8.02 -0.93 12.52
N GLN A 147 -7.89 -0.61 11.23
CA GLN A 147 -8.99 -0.12 10.39
C GLN A 147 -8.63 -0.28 8.91
N PRO A 148 -9.62 -0.37 8.02
CA PRO A 148 -9.39 -0.50 6.59
C PRO A 148 -8.51 0.62 6.04
N HIS A 149 -7.47 0.24 5.31
CA HIS A 149 -6.59 1.12 4.56
C HIS A 149 -5.80 0.32 3.51
N ILE A 150 -5.26 0.99 2.52
CA ILE A 150 -4.32 0.39 1.56
C ILE A 150 -2.91 0.64 2.07
N HIS A 151 -2.23 -0.42 2.51
CA HIS A 151 -0.82 -0.37 2.85
C HIS A 151 0.02 -0.72 1.62
N TYR A 152 0.95 0.16 1.28
CA TYR A 152 1.86 0.00 0.16
C TYR A 152 3.29 0.34 0.54
N HIS A 153 4.25 -0.51 0.16
CA HIS A 153 5.66 -0.12 0.19
C HIS A 153 6.44 -0.70 -0.99
N LEU A 154 7.56 -0.02 -1.31
CA LEU A 154 8.54 -0.45 -2.29
C LEU A 154 9.79 -0.95 -1.57
N GLN A 155 10.38 -2.03 -2.05
CA GLN A 155 11.58 -2.63 -1.48
C GLN A 155 12.54 -3.18 -2.55
N ASN A 156 13.79 -3.48 -2.16
CA ASN A 156 14.84 -3.88 -3.12
C ASN A 156 15.01 -5.39 -3.30
N ALA A 157 14.24 -6.22 -2.60
CA ALA A 157 14.35 -7.68 -2.68
C ALA A 157 13.01 -8.38 -2.39
N PRO A 158 12.78 -9.61 -2.90
CA PRO A 158 11.53 -10.35 -2.73
C PRO A 158 11.42 -11.06 -1.37
N ARG A 159 11.79 -10.40 -0.27
CA ARG A 159 11.83 -11.00 1.08
C ARG A 159 11.17 -10.10 2.08
N LEU A 160 10.12 -10.59 2.74
CA LEU A 160 9.30 -9.85 3.69
C LEU A 160 10.07 -9.16 4.80
N HIS A 161 11.13 -9.60 5.35
CA HIS A 161 11.80 -9.01 6.52
C HIS A 161 13.32 -8.82 6.34
N LYS A 162 13.81 -9.00 5.12
CA LYS A 162 15.26 -8.95 4.80
C LYS A 162 15.54 -8.10 3.58
N SER A 163 14.65 -7.18 3.25
CA SER A 163 14.81 -6.21 2.17
C SER A 163 15.05 -4.82 2.74
N GLU A 164 15.69 -3.97 1.97
CA GLU A 164 15.80 -2.55 2.28
C GLU A 164 14.59 -1.80 1.73
N PRO A 165 14.04 -0.86 2.48
CA PRO A 165 12.95 -0.02 2.01
C PRO A 165 13.45 0.91 0.92
N LEU A 166 12.65 1.08 -0.12
CA LEU A 166 12.90 2.05 -1.18
C LEU A 166 11.86 3.16 -1.09
N LEU A 167 12.28 4.38 -1.41
CA LEU A 167 11.37 5.51 -1.56
C LEU A 167 10.54 5.30 -2.84
N ALA A 168 9.22 5.18 -2.71
CA ALA A 168 8.34 5.12 -3.86
C ALA A 168 7.94 6.53 -4.28
N GLN A 169 8.39 6.94 -5.46
CA GLN A 169 8.00 8.19 -6.12
C GLN A 169 6.98 7.87 -7.19
N PHE A 170 5.78 8.45 -7.07
CA PHE A 170 4.73 8.28 -8.07
C PHE A 170 4.96 9.24 -9.23
N SER A 171 4.89 8.73 -10.47
CA SER A 171 5.34 9.43 -11.67
C SER A 171 4.56 10.70 -11.95
N GLU A 172 3.22 10.62 -11.88
CA GLU A 172 2.34 11.76 -12.04
C GLU A 172 1.02 11.54 -11.27
N ILE A 173 0.81 12.35 -10.24
CA ILE A 173 -0.36 12.26 -9.35
C ILE A 173 -0.94 13.65 -9.08
N SER A 174 -2.22 13.73 -8.72
CA SER A 174 -2.83 14.91 -8.12
C SER A 174 -2.58 14.89 -6.61
N VAL A 175 -2.10 15.99 -6.08
CA VAL A 175 -1.87 16.21 -4.64
C VAL A 175 -2.58 17.50 -4.25
N ASN A 176 -3.62 17.41 -3.41
CA ASN A 176 -4.45 18.55 -3.02
C ASN A 176 -4.95 19.36 -4.24
N GLY A 177 -5.34 18.65 -5.32
CA GLY A 177 -5.81 19.24 -6.57
C GLY A 177 -4.72 19.77 -7.52
N LEU A 178 -3.43 19.63 -7.17
CA LEU A 178 -2.31 20.07 -8.00
C LEU A 178 -1.52 18.88 -8.53
N VAL A 179 -1.24 18.85 -9.83
CA VAL A 179 -0.44 17.79 -10.45
C VAL A 179 1.01 17.90 -10.00
N ARG A 180 1.56 16.76 -9.54
CA ARG A 180 2.96 16.59 -9.14
C ARG A 180 3.58 15.46 -9.91
N LYS A 181 4.89 15.56 -10.22
CA LYS A 181 5.67 14.52 -10.91
C LYS A 181 6.77 14.00 -10.02
N ASN A 182 7.02 12.68 -10.09
CA ASN A 182 8.03 11.98 -9.29
C ASN A 182 7.89 12.34 -7.80
N TYR A 183 6.69 12.25 -7.29
CA TYR A 183 6.32 12.79 -5.99
C TYR A 183 6.20 11.71 -4.92
N GLU A 184 6.64 12.03 -3.72
CA GLU A 184 6.51 11.24 -2.51
C GLU A 184 5.42 11.85 -1.63
N PRO A 185 4.20 11.31 -1.62
CA PRO A 185 3.13 11.85 -0.81
C PRO A 185 3.47 11.86 0.68
N VAL A 186 3.05 12.90 1.38
CA VAL A 186 3.24 13.03 2.81
C VAL A 186 1.90 12.97 3.55
N ARG A 187 1.96 12.68 4.84
CA ARG A 187 0.78 12.56 5.69
C ARG A 187 -0.15 13.78 5.57
N PHE A 188 -1.46 13.50 5.51
CA PHE A 188 -2.57 14.44 5.37
C PHE A 188 -2.78 15.03 3.97
N GLU A 189 -1.98 14.66 2.99
CA GLU A 189 -2.27 15.04 1.62
C GLU A 189 -3.41 14.20 1.04
N LEU A 190 -4.27 14.86 0.27
CA LEU A 190 -5.31 14.22 -0.54
C LEU A 190 -4.72 13.91 -1.91
N VAL A 191 -4.75 12.64 -2.31
CA VAL A 191 -4.06 12.17 -3.51
C VAL A 191 -4.95 11.32 -4.40
N SER A 192 -4.78 11.47 -5.72
CA SER A 192 -5.42 10.65 -6.74
C SER A 192 -4.53 10.51 -7.98
N ASN A 193 -4.79 9.48 -8.77
CA ASN A 193 -4.17 9.37 -10.09
C ASN A 193 -4.72 10.46 -11.02
N VAL A 194 -3.85 11.02 -11.86
CA VAL A 194 -4.29 11.98 -12.89
C VAL A 194 -5.16 11.25 -13.91
N LYS A 195 -6.36 11.74 -14.14
CA LYS A 195 -7.26 11.19 -15.19
C LYS A 195 -6.63 11.49 -16.56
N LYS A 196 -6.31 10.44 -17.28
CA LYS A 196 -5.87 10.52 -18.67
C LYS A 196 -7.05 10.57 -19.60
#